data_20949437c4b9ed860b95de5c6304622b
#
_entry.id   20949437c4b9ed860b95de5c6304622b
#
_cell.length_a   1.000
_cell.length_b   1.000
_cell.length_c   1.000
_cell.angle_alpha   90.00
_cell.angle_beta   90.00
_cell.angle_gamma   90.00
#
_symmetry.space_group_name_H-M   'P 1'
#
loop_
_entity.id
_entity.type
_entity.pdbx_description
1 polymer ?
#
loop_
_entity_poly.entity_id
_entity_poly.type
_entity_poly.pdbx_seq_one_letter_code
_entity_poly.pdbx_strand_id
1 'polypeptide(L)'
;MKLAIVFGARSFEHEISIVSAIALKKVLTCELIYIFCDHERNFYLIPTDEINSKRFSSGAYKKDKLLSLKHGGFYYKKLMSEVKVESDMVLNLIHGADGEDGKISALFDFFAIPYIGPRLEASCISYNKLFTKLFAKEVGVDVLKYQL
;
A
#
# COMPACT_ATOMS: atom_id res chain seq x y z
N MET A 1 1.06 -16.49 -10.74
CA MET A 1 1.41 -15.52 -9.68
C MET A 1 0.17 -14.70 -9.35
N LYS A 2 -0.18 -14.62 -8.08
CA LYS A 2 -1.27 -13.80 -7.54
C LYS A 2 -0.65 -12.58 -6.85
N LEU A 3 -0.88 -11.39 -7.39
CA LEU A 3 -0.34 -10.15 -6.87
C LEU A 3 -1.42 -9.35 -6.15
N ALA A 4 -1.27 -9.15 -4.85
CA ALA A 4 -2.14 -8.24 -4.11
C ALA A 4 -1.63 -6.79 -4.24
N ILE A 5 -2.50 -5.88 -4.63
CA ILE A 5 -2.22 -4.45 -4.74
C ILE A 5 -2.84 -3.77 -3.53
N VAL A 6 -2.03 -3.18 -2.65
CA VAL A 6 -2.48 -2.38 -1.52
C VAL A 6 -2.40 -0.91 -1.91
N PHE A 7 -3.51 -0.17 -1.79
CA PHE A 7 -3.64 1.20 -2.27
C PHE A 7 -4.63 2.01 -1.41
N GLY A 8 -4.63 3.34 -1.58
CA GLY A 8 -5.45 4.29 -0.83
C GLY A 8 -4.70 4.90 0.35
N ALA A 9 -5.11 4.57 1.57
CA ALA A 9 -4.60 5.03 2.87
C ALA A 9 -4.81 6.53 3.16
N ARG A 10 -4.29 7.00 4.28
CA ARG A 10 -4.45 8.37 4.74
C ARG A 10 -3.31 9.26 4.22
N SER A 11 -3.49 9.79 3.02
CA SER A 11 -2.51 10.63 2.35
C SER A 11 -3.21 11.71 1.54
N PHE A 12 -2.54 12.82 1.25
CA PHE A 12 -3.01 13.81 0.28
C PHE A 12 -3.05 13.27 -1.15
N GLU A 13 -2.38 12.14 -1.40
CA GLU A 13 -2.29 11.47 -2.69
C GLU A 13 -3.20 10.23 -2.77
N HIS A 14 -4.23 10.16 -1.90
CA HIS A 14 -5.16 9.06 -1.80
C HIS A 14 -5.82 8.70 -3.15
N GLU A 15 -6.33 9.71 -3.86
CA GLU A 15 -6.97 9.52 -5.17
C GLU A 15 -5.98 9.08 -6.24
N ILE A 16 -4.73 9.55 -6.19
CA ILE A 16 -3.66 9.14 -7.12
C ILE A 16 -3.39 7.64 -6.95
N SER A 17 -3.33 7.18 -5.71
CA SER A 17 -3.17 5.76 -5.39
C SER A 17 -4.32 4.91 -5.97
N ILE A 18 -5.56 5.37 -5.86
CA ILE A 18 -6.75 4.70 -6.44
C ILE A 18 -6.66 4.62 -7.96
N VAL A 19 -6.36 5.74 -8.62
CA VAL A 19 -6.26 5.80 -10.10
C VAL A 19 -5.13 4.90 -10.60
N SER A 20 -4.00 4.89 -9.90
CA SER A 20 -2.86 4.02 -10.22
C SER A 20 -3.25 2.54 -10.11
N ALA A 21 -3.95 2.13 -9.06
CA ALA A 21 -4.41 0.76 -8.88
C ALA A 21 -5.37 0.33 -10.01
N ILE A 22 -6.30 1.20 -10.42
CA ILE A 22 -7.23 0.95 -11.54
C ILE A 22 -6.47 0.81 -12.86
N ALA A 23 -5.46 1.66 -13.10
CA ALA A 23 -4.67 1.63 -14.32
C ALA A 23 -3.87 0.33 -14.47
N LEU A 24 -3.32 -0.21 -13.39
CA LEU A 24 -2.55 -1.45 -13.39
C LEU A 24 -3.34 -2.66 -13.90
N LYS A 25 -4.67 -2.67 -13.77
CA LYS A 25 -5.53 -3.72 -14.33
C LYS A 25 -5.35 -3.91 -15.84
N LYS A 26 -4.98 -2.86 -16.55
CA LYS A 26 -4.78 -2.89 -18.01
C LYS A 26 -3.36 -3.27 -18.43
N VAL A 27 -2.42 -3.20 -17.51
CA VAL A 27 -0.98 -3.34 -17.81
C VAL A 27 -0.44 -4.69 -17.34
N LEU A 28 -0.90 -5.16 -16.17
CA LEU A 28 -0.43 -6.39 -15.57
C LEU A 28 -1.26 -7.58 -16.06
N THR A 29 -0.56 -8.66 -16.45
CA THR A 29 -1.16 -9.89 -16.99
C THR A 29 -1.31 -11.01 -15.94
N CYS A 30 -0.85 -10.79 -14.71
CA CYS A 30 -1.03 -11.74 -13.61
C CYS A 30 -2.40 -11.59 -12.93
N GLU A 31 -2.76 -12.56 -12.10
CA GLU A 31 -3.98 -12.49 -11.27
C GLU A 31 -3.82 -11.37 -10.23
N LEU A 32 -4.71 -10.37 -10.28
CA LEU A 32 -4.68 -9.21 -9.39
C LEU A 32 -5.72 -9.34 -8.29
N ILE A 33 -5.30 -9.00 -7.07
CA ILE A 33 -6.13 -8.93 -5.88
C ILE A 33 -6.05 -7.50 -5.36
N TYR A 34 -7.19 -6.84 -5.17
CA TYR A 34 -7.22 -5.44 -4.76
C TYR A 34 -7.55 -5.31 -3.29
N ILE A 35 -6.68 -4.67 -2.53
CA ILE A 35 -6.81 -4.40 -1.11
C ILE A 35 -6.79 -2.90 -0.90
N PHE A 36 -7.96 -2.33 -0.65
CA PHE A 36 -8.11 -0.90 -0.41
C PHE A 36 -7.91 -0.58 1.07
N CYS A 37 -7.07 0.39 1.35
CA CYS A 37 -6.90 0.98 2.67
C CYS A 37 -7.66 2.31 2.72
N ASP A 38 -8.60 2.47 3.63
CA ASP A 38 -9.34 3.72 3.77
C ASP A 38 -8.58 4.77 4.61
N HIS A 39 -9.17 5.97 4.79
CA HIS A 39 -8.59 7.04 5.59
C HIS A 39 -8.46 6.71 7.09
N GLU A 40 -9.20 5.72 7.57
CA GLU A 40 -9.11 5.20 8.94
C GLU A 40 -8.12 4.04 9.07
N ARG A 41 -7.44 3.69 7.95
CA ARG A 41 -6.50 2.56 7.82
C ARG A 41 -7.14 1.19 7.99
N ASN A 42 -8.45 1.08 7.71
CA ASN A 42 -9.09 -0.21 7.54
C ASN A 42 -8.81 -0.76 6.14
N PHE A 43 -8.60 -2.06 6.05
CA PHE A 43 -8.34 -2.74 4.78
C PHE A 43 -9.58 -3.48 4.29
N TYR A 44 -9.87 -3.37 3.00
CA TYR A 44 -11.04 -4.00 2.36
C TYR A 44 -10.61 -4.79 1.13
N LEU A 45 -11.13 -6.02 0.98
CA LEU A 45 -10.94 -6.82 -0.22
C LEU A 45 -11.93 -6.38 -1.30
N ILE A 46 -11.43 -5.76 -2.35
CA ILE A 46 -12.26 -5.22 -3.44
C ILE A 46 -12.41 -6.26 -4.56
N PRO A 47 -13.64 -6.57 -5.02
CA PRO A 47 -13.84 -7.43 -6.18
C PRO A 47 -13.16 -6.84 -7.43
N THR A 48 -12.39 -7.66 -8.15
CA THR A 48 -11.54 -7.22 -9.26
C THR A 48 -12.34 -6.64 -10.44
N ASP A 49 -13.55 -7.08 -10.65
CA ASP A 49 -14.49 -6.59 -11.67
C ASP A 49 -15.18 -5.28 -11.27
N GLU A 50 -15.22 -4.97 -9.98
CA GLU A 50 -15.88 -3.78 -9.44
C GLU A 50 -14.89 -2.63 -9.11
N ILE A 51 -13.61 -2.76 -9.41
CA ILE A 51 -12.65 -1.70 -9.17
C ILE A 51 -12.90 -0.51 -10.11
N ASN A 52 -13.35 0.61 -9.58
CA ASN A 52 -13.56 1.87 -10.27
C ASN A 52 -13.61 3.03 -9.27
N SER A 53 -13.31 4.26 -9.73
CA SER A 53 -13.22 5.45 -8.86
C SER A 53 -14.52 5.74 -8.10
N LYS A 54 -15.70 5.50 -8.71
CA LYS A 54 -17.00 5.76 -8.08
C LYS A 54 -17.22 4.88 -6.84
N ARG A 55 -16.69 3.64 -6.82
CA ARG A 55 -16.79 2.74 -5.66
C ARG A 55 -16.16 3.36 -4.42
N PHE A 56 -15.03 4.00 -4.58
CA PHE A 56 -14.27 4.61 -3.47
C PHE A 56 -14.88 5.95 -3.06
N SER A 57 -15.18 6.85 -4.00
CA SER A 57 -15.75 8.16 -3.71
C SER A 57 -17.16 8.09 -3.09
N SER A 58 -17.95 7.08 -3.42
CA SER A 58 -19.29 6.87 -2.84
C SER A 58 -19.28 6.14 -1.51
N GLY A 59 -18.15 5.59 -1.07
CA GLY A 59 -18.05 4.76 0.13
C GLY A 59 -18.63 3.35 -0.04
N ALA A 60 -18.94 2.92 -1.27
CA ALA A 60 -19.53 1.59 -1.53
C ALA A 60 -18.61 0.43 -1.10
N TYR A 61 -17.29 0.66 -1.07
CA TYR A 61 -16.29 -0.29 -0.58
C TYR A 61 -16.54 -0.77 0.87
N LYS A 62 -17.24 0.03 1.70
CA LYS A 62 -17.57 -0.34 3.09
C LYS A 62 -18.46 -1.57 3.22
N LYS A 63 -19.08 -2.02 2.12
CA LYS A 63 -19.84 -3.26 2.04
C LYS A 63 -18.97 -4.49 1.74
N ASP A 64 -17.73 -4.28 1.36
CA ASP A 64 -16.77 -5.32 1.03
C ASP A 64 -16.23 -6.00 2.29
N LYS A 65 -15.49 -7.09 2.09
CA LYS A 65 -14.91 -7.83 3.20
C LYS A 65 -13.84 -7.02 3.90
N LEU A 66 -14.11 -6.67 5.15
CA LEU A 66 -13.10 -6.08 6.02
C LEU A 66 -11.99 -7.09 6.30
N LEU A 67 -10.75 -6.65 6.19
CA LEU A 67 -9.55 -7.46 6.36
C LEU A 67 -8.83 -7.13 7.67
N SER A 68 -8.23 -8.14 8.26
CA SER A 68 -7.24 -8.04 9.32
C SER A 68 -5.89 -8.51 8.82
N LEU A 69 -4.80 -7.90 9.32
CA LEU A 69 -3.44 -8.40 9.08
C LEU A 69 -3.08 -9.41 10.17
N LYS A 70 -2.46 -10.50 9.73
CA LYS A 70 -1.87 -11.52 10.60
C LYS A 70 -0.59 -12.02 9.95
N HIS A 71 0.14 -12.89 10.64
CA HIS A 71 1.33 -13.50 10.11
C HIS A 71 1.09 -14.07 8.69
N GLY A 72 1.87 -13.62 7.76
CA GLY A 72 1.88 -14.08 6.37
C GLY A 72 0.78 -13.52 5.46
N GLY A 73 -0.07 -12.55 5.89
CA GLY A 73 -1.02 -11.96 4.96
C GLY A 73 -2.25 -11.29 5.55
N PHE A 74 -3.23 -11.10 4.68
CA PHE A 74 -4.53 -10.52 4.99
C PHE A 74 -5.58 -11.61 5.15
N TYR A 75 -6.52 -11.39 6.09
CA TYR A 75 -7.56 -12.36 6.44
C TYR A 75 -8.92 -11.67 6.56
N TYR A 76 -10.00 -12.37 6.21
CA TYR A 76 -11.36 -11.93 6.46
C TYR A 76 -12.17 -12.98 7.22
N LYS A 77 -13.18 -12.54 7.96
CA LYS A 77 -14.10 -13.44 8.66
C LYS A 77 -15.12 -14.05 7.70
N LYS A 78 -15.33 -15.36 7.81
CA LYS A 78 -16.36 -16.09 7.10
C LYS A 78 -17.10 -16.99 8.10
N LEU A 79 -18.31 -16.58 8.51
CA LEU A 79 -19.08 -17.27 9.55
C LEU A 79 -18.26 -17.44 10.84
N MET A 80 -17.87 -18.66 11.19
CA MET A 80 -17.10 -18.98 12.39
C MET A 80 -15.60 -19.20 12.12
N SER A 81 -15.13 -18.96 10.90
CA SER A 81 -13.74 -19.15 10.50
C SER A 81 -13.13 -17.88 9.93
N GLU A 82 -11.81 -17.83 9.89
CA GLU A 82 -11.07 -16.81 9.16
C GLU A 82 -10.44 -17.43 7.92
N VAL A 83 -10.49 -16.69 6.83
CA VAL A 83 -9.96 -17.12 5.53
C VAL A 83 -8.85 -16.19 5.11
N LYS A 84 -7.71 -16.75 4.76
CA LYS A 84 -6.57 -16.00 4.20
C LYS A 84 -6.90 -15.54 2.78
N VAL A 85 -6.52 -14.32 2.45
CA VAL A 85 -6.47 -13.84 1.07
C VAL A 85 -5.22 -14.42 0.43
N GLU A 86 -5.42 -15.35 -0.51
CA GLU A 86 -4.32 -16.05 -1.17
C GLU A 86 -3.59 -15.13 -2.16
N SER A 87 -2.41 -14.68 -1.78
CA SER A 87 -1.49 -13.91 -2.64
C SER A 87 -0.07 -14.39 -2.46
N ASP A 88 0.70 -14.37 -3.54
CA ASP A 88 2.13 -14.72 -3.51
C ASP A 88 2.96 -13.55 -2.99
N MET A 89 2.53 -12.32 -3.29
CA MET A 89 3.25 -11.10 -2.97
C MET A 89 2.29 -9.90 -2.93
N VAL A 90 2.67 -8.88 -2.18
CA VAL A 90 1.96 -7.59 -2.10
C VAL A 90 2.75 -6.51 -2.83
N LEU A 91 2.10 -5.74 -3.69
CA LEU A 91 2.61 -4.50 -4.24
C LEU A 91 2.06 -3.33 -3.42
N ASN A 92 2.95 -2.58 -2.78
CA ASN A 92 2.57 -1.33 -2.15
C ASN A 92 2.40 -0.25 -3.23
N LEU A 93 1.18 0.25 -3.38
CA LEU A 93 0.82 1.32 -4.31
C LEU A 93 0.21 2.53 -3.58
N ILE A 94 0.41 2.61 -2.27
CA ILE A 94 0.03 3.79 -1.49
C ILE A 94 1.05 4.90 -1.78
N HIS A 95 0.58 6.04 -2.28
CA HIS A 95 1.39 7.22 -2.53
C HIS A 95 1.42 8.15 -1.32
N GLY A 96 2.56 8.79 -1.09
CA GLY A 96 2.76 9.73 0.00
C GLY A 96 2.81 9.08 1.38
N ALA A 97 2.22 9.74 2.36
CA ALA A 97 2.19 9.25 3.73
C ALA A 97 1.53 7.87 3.86
N ASP A 98 1.94 7.13 4.86
CA ASP A 98 1.63 5.72 5.12
C ASP A 98 2.30 4.75 4.12
N GLY A 99 2.42 5.10 2.83
CA GLY A 99 3.00 4.26 1.79
C GLY A 99 4.51 4.44 1.62
N GLU A 100 4.96 5.69 1.55
CA GLU A 100 6.34 6.04 1.20
C GLU A 100 7.18 6.41 2.43
N ASP A 101 6.55 6.68 3.58
CA ASP A 101 7.21 7.05 4.83
C ASP A 101 7.69 5.85 5.67
N GLY A 102 7.51 4.64 5.16
CA GLY A 102 7.97 3.40 5.79
C GLY A 102 6.93 2.68 6.66
N LYS A 103 5.78 3.30 6.98
CA LYS A 103 4.80 2.68 7.88
C LYS A 103 4.25 1.36 7.35
N ILE A 104 3.83 1.34 6.08
CA ILE A 104 3.25 0.12 5.49
C ILE A 104 4.30 -0.98 5.30
N SER A 105 5.54 -0.62 4.92
CA SER A 105 6.63 -1.59 4.80
C SER A 105 6.99 -2.20 6.16
N ALA A 106 7.06 -1.38 7.22
CA ALA A 106 7.26 -1.87 8.58
C ALA A 106 6.14 -2.84 9.01
N LEU A 107 4.88 -2.51 8.66
CA LEU A 107 3.73 -3.37 8.96
C LEU A 107 3.82 -4.71 8.22
N PHE A 108 4.23 -4.71 6.96
CA PHE A 108 4.42 -5.94 6.19
C PHE A 108 5.58 -6.78 6.73
N ASP A 109 6.71 -6.15 7.08
CA ASP A 109 7.83 -6.85 7.70
C ASP A 109 7.44 -7.45 9.05
N PHE A 110 6.70 -6.70 9.90
CA PHE A 110 6.25 -7.18 11.21
C PHE A 110 5.34 -8.43 11.10
N PHE A 111 4.46 -8.46 10.10
CA PHE A 111 3.59 -9.62 9.86
C PHE A 111 4.17 -10.66 8.91
N ALA A 112 5.45 -10.56 8.53
CA ALA A 112 6.11 -11.46 7.58
C ALA A 112 5.35 -11.61 6.25
N ILE A 113 4.83 -10.51 5.73
CA ILE A 113 4.10 -10.46 4.45
C ILE A 113 5.11 -10.16 3.33
N PRO A 114 5.30 -11.03 2.34
CA PRO A 114 6.16 -10.73 1.20
C PRO A 114 5.62 -9.54 0.38
N TYR A 115 6.48 -8.54 0.08
CA TYR A 115 6.04 -7.37 -0.68
C TYR A 115 7.10 -6.82 -1.63
N ILE A 116 6.64 -6.10 -2.63
CA ILE A 116 7.44 -5.30 -3.56
C ILE A 116 7.38 -3.85 -3.09
N GLY A 117 8.54 -3.26 -2.88
CA GLY A 117 8.70 -1.88 -2.44
C GLY A 117 9.98 -1.70 -1.62
N PRO A 118 10.33 -0.45 -1.31
CA PRO A 118 11.48 -0.16 -0.47
C PRO A 118 11.20 -0.63 0.96
N ARG A 119 12.28 -1.02 1.66
CA ARG A 119 12.22 -1.38 3.08
C ARG A 119 12.07 -0.13 3.96
N LEU A 120 11.71 -0.36 5.22
CA LEU A 120 11.46 0.71 6.19
C LEU A 120 12.55 1.78 6.20
N GLU A 121 13.81 1.39 6.29
CA GLU A 121 14.95 2.32 6.41
C GLU A 121 15.09 3.20 5.16
N ALA A 122 15.01 2.58 3.98
CA ALA A 122 15.08 3.30 2.71
C ALA A 122 13.91 4.28 2.56
N SER A 123 12.70 3.86 2.91
CA SER A 123 11.50 4.69 2.91
C SER A 123 11.63 5.89 3.86
N CYS A 124 12.04 5.67 5.10
CA CYS A 124 12.21 6.74 6.08
C CYS A 124 13.24 7.79 5.63
N ILE A 125 14.37 7.35 5.08
CA ILE A 125 15.42 8.25 4.59
C ILE A 125 14.95 9.03 3.37
N SER A 126 14.34 8.36 2.38
CA SER A 126 13.94 8.98 1.11
C SER A 126 12.73 9.91 1.25
N TYR A 127 11.79 9.60 2.12
CA TYR A 127 10.60 10.42 2.36
C TYR A 127 10.93 11.73 3.09
N ASN A 128 11.89 11.72 4.01
CA ASN A 128 12.31 12.90 4.73
C ASN A 128 13.40 13.65 3.95
N LYS A 129 13.05 14.80 3.36
CA LYS A 129 13.98 15.61 2.54
C LYS A 129 15.24 16.03 3.27
N LEU A 130 15.20 16.24 4.59
CA LEU A 130 16.41 16.53 5.37
C LEU A 130 17.31 15.29 5.45
N PHE A 131 16.76 14.14 5.82
CA PHE A 131 17.53 12.91 5.91
C PHE A 131 18.11 12.50 4.56
N THR A 132 17.33 12.63 3.48
CA THR A 132 17.83 12.40 2.12
C THR A 132 19.03 13.26 1.81
N LYS A 133 18.98 14.57 2.14
CA LYS A 133 20.10 15.49 1.88
C LYS A 133 21.32 15.22 2.73
N LEU A 134 21.12 14.89 4.01
CA LEU A 134 22.22 14.53 4.90
C LEU A 134 22.93 13.27 4.42
N PHE A 135 22.17 12.23 4.07
CA PHE A 135 22.70 10.99 3.55
C PHE A 135 23.40 11.16 2.20
N ALA A 136 22.80 11.94 1.28
CA ALA A 136 23.40 12.26 -0.02
C ALA A 136 24.78 12.95 0.13
N LYS A 137 24.88 13.91 1.06
CA LYS A 137 26.17 14.58 1.37
C LYS A 137 27.21 13.59 1.88
N GLU A 138 26.82 12.68 2.77
CA GLU A 138 27.72 11.69 3.35
C GLU A 138 28.34 10.77 2.29
N VAL A 139 27.56 10.45 1.24
CA VAL A 139 28.04 9.62 0.13
C VAL A 139 28.61 10.44 -1.04
N GLY A 140 28.88 11.74 -0.85
CA GLY A 140 29.56 12.61 -1.82
C GLY A 140 28.67 13.17 -2.93
N VAL A 141 27.34 13.16 -2.76
CA VAL A 141 26.40 13.78 -3.72
C VAL A 141 26.11 15.22 -3.31
N ASP A 142 26.25 16.14 -4.25
CA ASP A 142 25.95 17.55 -4.04
C ASP A 142 24.42 17.75 -3.83
N VAL A 143 24.09 18.59 -2.87
CA VAL A 143 22.70 18.92 -2.54
C VAL A 143 22.47 20.43 -2.54
N LEU A 144 21.26 20.83 -2.91
CA LEU A 144 20.85 22.24 -2.83
C LEU A 144 20.91 22.75 -1.39
N LYS A 145 21.27 24.03 -1.22
CA LYS A 145 21.20 24.71 0.08
C LYS A 145 19.80 24.62 0.66
N TYR A 146 19.70 24.45 1.96
CA TYR A 146 18.42 24.34 2.67
C TYR A 146 18.54 25.00 4.05
N GLN A 147 17.41 25.45 4.56
CA GLN A 147 17.23 25.91 5.94
C GLN A 147 16.36 24.93 6.68
N LEU A 148 16.63 24.78 7.99
CA LEU A 148 15.83 23.98 8.93
C LEU A 148 14.74 24.83 9.55
#